data_2a42ca025efb56ff552ec4e10b68994f
#
_entry.id   2a42ca025efb56ff552ec4e10b68994f
#
_cell.length_a   1.000
_cell.length_b   1.000
_cell.length_c   1.000
_cell.angle_alpha   90.00
_cell.angle_beta   90.00
_cell.angle_gamma   90.00
#
_symmetry.space_group_name_H-M   'P 1'
#
loop_
_entity.id
_entity.type
_entity.pdbx_description
1 polymer ?
#
loop_
_entity_poly.entity_id
_entity_poly.type
_entity_poly.pdbx_seq_one_letter_code
_entity_poly.pdbx_strand_id
1 'polypeptide(L)'
;AYIPDNPDLYEFMTGLQYLSFISDIFGVGDKERKERIEKYADAFLLKDDLNSVISSYSHGMKQKLAVISALVHEPKLIIMDEPFVGLDPIASHLLKEIMRQRCDEGGAIFFSTHVLEVAEKLCDKIAIIKGGKLIKSGTMEEVRGDSSLESVFLELEE
;
A
#
# COMPACT_ATOMS: atom_id res chain seq x y z
N ALA A 1 2.54 8.23 -5.65
CA ALA A 1 2.73 8.08 -4.19
C ALA A 1 3.76 7.01 -3.89
N TYR A 2 4.46 7.14 -2.76
CA TYR A 2 5.36 6.12 -2.23
C TYR A 2 5.04 5.86 -0.75
N ILE A 3 4.93 4.60 -0.38
CA ILE A 3 4.68 4.15 0.99
C ILE A 3 5.83 3.21 1.36
N PRO A 4 6.77 3.62 2.24
CA PRO A 4 7.85 2.76 2.73
C PRO A 4 7.33 1.73 3.73
N ASP A 5 8.10 0.68 3.97
CA ASP A 5 7.82 -0.36 4.98
C ASP A 5 7.65 0.24 6.39
N ASN A 6 8.46 1.24 6.74
CA ASN A 6 8.32 1.98 8.00
C ASN A 6 8.08 3.46 7.70
N PRO A 7 6.82 3.92 7.68
CA PRO A 7 6.49 5.30 7.34
C PRO A 7 7.07 6.31 8.32
N ASP A 8 7.86 7.25 7.81
CA ASP A 8 8.38 8.40 8.56
C ASP A 8 7.33 9.53 8.53
N LEU A 9 6.45 9.54 9.52
CA LEU A 9 5.35 10.49 9.65
C LEU A 9 5.74 11.63 10.59
N TYR A 10 5.13 12.79 10.41
CA TYR A 10 5.31 13.94 11.31
C TYR A 10 4.59 13.69 12.64
N GLU A 11 5.27 13.04 13.59
CA GLU A 11 4.70 12.52 14.84
C GLU A 11 4.12 13.58 15.77
N PHE A 12 4.51 14.85 15.62
CA PHE A 12 3.97 16.00 16.36
C PHE A 12 2.61 16.46 15.84
N MET A 13 2.19 16.04 14.66
CA MET A 13 0.88 16.35 14.08
C MET A 13 -0.18 15.37 14.57
N THR A 14 -1.45 15.78 14.51
CA THR A 14 -2.56 14.83 14.54
C THR A 14 -2.72 14.14 13.18
N GLY A 15 -3.37 12.98 13.15
CA GLY A 15 -3.65 12.28 11.88
C GLY A 15 -4.38 13.17 10.88
N LEU A 16 -5.39 13.94 11.34
CA LEU A 16 -6.12 14.87 10.48
C LEU A 16 -5.25 16.01 9.95
N GLN A 17 -4.38 16.58 10.79
CA GLN A 17 -3.44 17.62 10.34
C GLN A 17 -2.48 17.08 9.26
N TYR A 18 -1.96 15.88 9.47
CA TYR A 18 -1.07 15.23 8.50
C TYR A 18 -1.77 14.97 7.16
N LEU A 19 -2.97 14.39 7.16
CA LEU A 19 -3.73 14.14 5.94
C LEU A 19 -4.11 15.43 5.21
N SER A 20 -4.45 16.49 5.96
CA SER A 20 -4.74 17.81 5.39
C SER A 20 -3.50 18.41 4.75
N PHE A 21 -2.36 18.33 5.43
CA PHE A 21 -1.06 18.84 4.93
C PHE A 21 -0.66 18.11 3.61
N ILE A 22 -0.76 16.79 3.57
CA ILE A 22 -0.48 16.03 2.34
C ILE A 22 -1.44 16.43 1.21
N SER A 23 -2.72 16.58 1.53
CA SER A 23 -3.73 17.02 0.55
C SER A 23 -3.41 18.41 -0.03
N ASP A 24 -2.94 19.33 0.80
CA ASP A 24 -2.54 20.68 0.38
C ASP A 24 -1.32 20.64 -0.57
N ILE A 25 -0.32 19.81 -0.27
CA ILE A 25 0.86 19.62 -1.13
C ILE A 25 0.46 19.15 -2.53
N PHE A 26 -0.51 18.25 -2.62
CA PHE A 26 -0.98 17.70 -3.89
C PHE A 26 -2.14 18.50 -4.52
N GLY A 27 -2.51 19.64 -3.96
CA GLY A 27 -3.52 20.54 -4.51
C GLY A 27 -4.94 19.97 -4.50
N VAL A 28 -5.25 19.08 -3.55
CA VAL A 28 -6.59 18.53 -3.39
C VAL A 28 -7.52 19.58 -2.80
N GLY A 29 -8.61 19.90 -3.49
CA GLY A 29 -9.59 20.90 -3.05
C GLY A 29 -10.25 20.55 -1.72
N ASP A 30 -10.72 21.56 -0.98
CA ASP A 30 -11.26 21.37 0.39
C ASP A 30 -12.40 20.37 0.46
N LYS A 31 -13.28 20.38 -0.53
CA LYS A 31 -14.43 19.45 -0.59
C LYS A 31 -13.98 18.02 -0.79
N GLU A 32 -13.20 17.77 -1.84
CA GLU A 32 -12.66 16.45 -2.16
C GLU A 32 -11.79 15.92 -1.02
N ARG A 33 -10.96 16.77 -0.43
CA ARG A 33 -10.13 16.43 0.73
C ARG A 33 -10.97 15.88 1.87
N LYS A 34 -12.01 16.61 2.27
CA LYS A 34 -12.90 16.20 3.36
C LYS A 34 -13.58 14.86 3.07
N GLU A 35 -14.16 14.74 1.88
CA GLU A 35 -14.86 13.52 1.45
C GLU A 35 -13.92 12.30 1.42
N ARG A 36 -12.71 12.46 0.86
CA ARG A 36 -11.74 11.38 0.74
C ARG A 36 -11.13 10.98 2.08
N ILE A 37 -10.76 11.94 2.93
CA ILE A 37 -10.27 11.66 4.28
C ILE A 37 -11.33 10.91 5.07
N GLU A 38 -12.58 11.37 5.07
CA GLU A 38 -13.66 10.70 5.79
C GLU A 38 -13.89 9.28 5.26
N LYS A 39 -13.97 9.10 3.94
CA LYS A 39 -14.13 7.79 3.30
C LYS A 39 -13.06 6.80 3.71
N TYR A 40 -11.79 7.17 3.58
CA TYR A 40 -10.70 6.23 3.84
C TYR A 40 -10.45 6.02 5.34
N ALA A 41 -10.57 7.07 6.15
CA ALA A 41 -10.43 6.95 7.60
C ALA A 41 -11.50 6.04 8.21
N ASP A 42 -12.74 6.15 7.74
CA ASP A 42 -13.83 5.26 8.15
C ASP A 42 -13.56 3.81 7.72
N ALA A 43 -13.20 3.60 6.45
CA ALA A 43 -12.92 2.28 5.89
C ALA A 43 -11.76 1.55 6.61
N PHE A 44 -10.68 2.26 6.94
CA PHE A 44 -9.54 1.71 7.69
C PHE A 44 -9.72 1.72 9.21
N LEU A 45 -10.91 2.11 9.73
CA LEU A 45 -11.22 2.19 11.16
C LEU A 45 -10.24 3.08 11.93
N LEU A 46 -9.88 4.23 11.35
CA LEU A 46 -8.97 5.21 11.93
C LEU A 46 -9.65 6.55 12.24
N LYS A 47 -10.94 6.69 11.90
CA LYS A 47 -11.69 7.94 11.98
C LYS A 47 -11.69 8.56 13.38
N ASP A 48 -11.91 7.76 14.39
CA ASP A 48 -11.99 8.22 15.78
C ASP A 48 -10.64 8.68 16.34
N ASP A 49 -9.55 8.20 15.76
CA ASP A 49 -8.19 8.52 16.19
C ASP A 49 -7.56 9.69 15.43
N LEU A 50 -8.21 10.22 14.39
CA LEU A 50 -7.65 11.30 13.56
C LEU A 50 -7.29 12.56 14.33
N ASN A 51 -7.94 12.83 15.46
CA ASN A 51 -7.63 14.00 16.30
C ASN A 51 -6.52 13.74 17.33
N SER A 52 -6.04 12.51 17.45
CA SER A 52 -4.92 12.14 18.30
C SER A 52 -3.59 12.40 17.60
N VAL A 53 -2.53 12.72 18.36
CA VAL A 53 -1.19 12.93 17.82
C VAL A 53 -0.61 11.61 17.30
N ILE A 54 0.07 11.67 16.16
CA ILE A 54 0.64 10.48 15.49
C ILE A 54 1.65 9.75 16.37
N SER A 55 2.36 10.47 17.26
CA SER A 55 3.26 9.83 18.24
C SER A 55 2.57 8.82 19.16
N SER A 56 1.25 8.93 19.35
CA SER A 56 0.46 7.97 20.15
C SER A 56 -0.07 6.77 19.33
N TYR A 57 0.14 6.77 18.01
CA TYR A 57 -0.36 5.71 17.14
C TYR A 57 0.48 4.43 17.29
N SER A 58 -0.19 3.28 17.23
CA SER A 58 0.48 2.00 17.04
C SER A 58 1.13 1.93 15.66
N HIS A 59 2.02 0.97 15.45
CA HIS A 59 2.64 0.74 14.14
C HIS A 59 1.56 0.52 13.05
N GLY A 60 0.56 -0.32 13.31
CA GLY A 60 -0.55 -0.55 12.37
C GLY A 60 -1.37 0.71 12.08
N MET A 61 -1.61 1.58 13.06
CA MET A 61 -2.27 2.86 12.84
C MET A 61 -1.43 3.81 11.96
N LYS A 62 -0.12 3.85 12.19
CA LYS A 62 0.82 4.62 11.35
C LYS A 62 0.81 4.11 9.90
N GLN A 63 0.82 2.80 9.71
CA GLN A 63 0.74 2.18 8.39
C GLN A 63 -0.59 2.51 7.68
N LYS A 64 -1.73 2.40 8.39
CA LYS A 64 -3.03 2.83 7.87
C LYS A 64 -3.04 4.30 7.46
N LEU A 65 -2.49 5.18 8.30
CA LEU A 65 -2.41 6.62 8.01
C LEU A 65 -1.55 6.91 6.76
N ALA A 66 -0.42 6.21 6.58
CA ALA A 66 0.42 6.32 5.40
C ALA A 66 -0.33 5.88 4.13
N VAL A 67 -1.06 4.76 4.20
CA VAL A 67 -1.91 4.30 3.08
C VAL A 67 -2.99 5.34 2.75
N ILE A 68 -3.71 5.85 3.74
CA ILE A 68 -4.73 6.89 3.53
C ILE A 68 -4.10 8.13 2.89
N SER A 69 -2.95 8.59 3.37
CA SER A 69 -2.26 9.76 2.83
C SER A 69 -1.89 9.61 1.35
N ALA A 70 -1.56 8.41 0.91
CA ALA A 70 -1.30 8.09 -0.49
C ALA A 70 -2.60 8.10 -1.33
N LEU A 71 -3.72 7.64 -0.75
CA LEU A 71 -4.99 7.50 -1.47
C LEU A 71 -5.74 8.82 -1.63
N VAL A 72 -5.62 9.77 -0.69
CA VAL A 72 -6.40 11.02 -0.70
C VAL A 72 -6.14 11.92 -1.91
N HIS A 73 -4.96 11.85 -2.51
CA HIS A 73 -4.63 12.64 -3.71
C HIS A 73 -4.76 11.87 -5.04
N GLU A 74 -5.30 10.64 -4.99
CA GLU A 74 -5.63 9.81 -6.16
C GLU A 74 -4.48 9.66 -7.18
N PRO A 75 -3.30 9.19 -6.77
CA PRO A 75 -2.17 9.06 -7.67
C PRO A 75 -2.43 8.02 -8.77
N LYS A 76 -1.84 8.24 -9.95
CA LYS A 76 -1.87 7.26 -11.05
C LYS A 76 -0.92 6.09 -10.83
N LEU A 77 0.15 6.31 -10.05
CA LEU A 77 1.13 5.30 -9.68
C LEU A 77 1.31 5.30 -8.17
N ILE A 78 1.19 4.13 -7.56
CA ILE A 78 1.51 3.91 -6.15
C ILE A 78 2.65 2.91 -6.07
N ILE A 79 3.72 3.28 -5.37
CA ILE A 79 4.85 2.40 -5.06
C ILE A 79 4.80 2.10 -3.57
N MET A 80 4.86 0.82 -3.19
CA MET A 80 4.77 0.39 -1.79
C MET A 80 5.85 -0.64 -1.46
N ASP A 81 6.44 -0.50 -0.29
CA ASP A 81 7.37 -1.47 0.26
C ASP A 81 6.69 -2.24 1.38
N GLU A 82 6.55 -3.57 1.21
CA GLU A 82 5.90 -4.48 2.17
C GLU A 82 4.54 -3.98 2.74
N PRO A 83 3.58 -3.58 1.90
CA PRO A 83 2.42 -2.79 2.33
C PRO A 83 1.46 -3.49 3.29
N PHE A 84 1.58 -4.80 3.47
CA PHE A 84 0.71 -5.59 4.34
C PHE A 84 1.29 -5.84 5.72
N VAL A 85 2.58 -5.53 5.92
CA VAL A 85 3.25 -5.65 7.21
C VAL A 85 2.63 -4.67 8.21
N GLY A 86 2.29 -5.16 9.40
CA GLY A 86 1.69 -4.35 10.46
C GLY A 86 0.18 -4.08 10.32
N LEU A 87 -0.44 -4.42 9.19
CA LEU A 87 -1.89 -4.30 9.04
C LEU A 87 -2.62 -5.52 9.63
N ASP A 88 -3.74 -5.24 10.27
CA ASP A 88 -4.68 -6.30 10.67
C ASP A 88 -5.34 -6.95 9.43
N PRO A 89 -5.97 -8.14 9.58
CA PRO A 89 -6.59 -8.86 8.45
C PRO A 89 -7.64 -8.06 7.69
N ILE A 90 -8.41 -7.21 8.39
CA ILE A 90 -9.48 -6.40 7.79
C ILE A 90 -8.85 -5.30 6.91
N ALA A 91 -7.88 -4.56 7.46
CA ALA A 91 -7.16 -3.52 6.72
C ALA A 91 -6.37 -4.10 5.53
N SER A 92 -5.76 -5.28 5.71
CA SER A 92 -5.05 -5.98 4.62
C SER A 92 -6.00 -6.38 3.48
N HIS A 93 -7.18 -6.88 3.81
CA HIS A 93 -8.20 -7.23 2.81
C HIS A 93 -8.67 -5.99 2.06
N LEU A 94 -9.03 -4.94 2.79
CA LEU A 94 -9.45 -3.66 2.22
C LEU A 94 -8.38 -3.07 1.29
N LEU A 95 -7.12 -3.09 1.71
CA LEU A 95 -6.03 -2.57 0.87
C LEU A 95 -5.93 -3.34 -0.45
N LYS A 96 -6.05 -4.68 -0.43
CA LYS A 96 -6.06 -5.50 -1.65
C LYS A 96 -7.21 -5.13 -2.60
N GLU A 97 -8.40 -4.91 -2.06
CA GLU A 97 -9.56 -4.46 -2.85
C GLU A 97 -9.32 -3.08 -3.47
N ILE A 98 -8.81 -2.13 -2.71
CA ILE A 98 -8.47 -0.78 -3.20
C ILE A 98 -7.39 -0.86 -4.29
N MET A 99 -6.36 -1.67 -4.09
CA MET A 99 -5.30 -1.89 -5.09
C MET A 99 -5.89 -2.39 -6.41
N ARG A 100 -6.74 -3.40 -6.37
CA ARG A 100 -7.40 -3.94 -7.57
C ARG A 100 -8.26 -2.88 -8.24
N GLN A 101 -9.11 -2.21 -7.48
CA GLN A 101 -9.97 -1.15 -8.00
C GLN A 101 -9.16 -0.05 -8.69
N ARG A 102 -8.05 0.39 -8.09
CA ARG A 102 -7.19 1.43 -8.70
C ARG A 102 -6.57 0.99 -10.02
N CYS A 103 -6.17 -0.27 -10.13
CA CYS A 103 -5.67 -0.82 -11.39
C CYS A 103 -6.79 -0.90 -12.45
N ASP A 104 -8.00 -1.31 -12.08
CA ASP A 104 -9.16 -1.38 -12.97
C ASP A 104 -9.58 0.01 -13.48
N GLU A 105 -9.37 1.05 -12.67
CA GLU A 105 -9.57 2.46 -13.03
C GLU A 105 -8.44 3.06 -13.89
N GLY A 106 -7.45 2.25 -14.29
CA GLY A 106 -6.34 2.66 -15.15
C GLY A 106 -5.11 3.22 -14.41
N GLY A 107 -5.06 3.08 -13.09
CA GLY A 107 -3.85 3.31 -12.30
C GLY A 107 -2.86 2.16 -12.38
N ALA A 108 -1.70 2.33 -11.77
CA ALA A 108 -0.69 1.29 -11.64
C ALA A 108 -0.18 1.21 -10.21
N ILE A 109 0.06 0.00 -9.75
CA ILE A 109 0.62 -0.27 -8.41
C ILE A 109 1.84 -1.16 -8.57
N PHE A 110 2.93 -0.74 -7.93
CA PHE A 110 4.15 -1.51 -7.81
C PHE A 110 4.46 -1.71 -6.32
N PHE A 111 4.60 -2.95 -5.88
CA PHE A 111 4.93 -3.21 -4.48
C PHE A 111 5.92 -4.36 -4.33
N SER A 112 6.75 -4.29 -3.28
CA SER A 112 7.56 -5.41 -2.85
C SER A 112 6.77 -6.28 -1.88
N THR A 113 7.06 -7.56 -1.87
CA THR A 113 6.59 -8.48 -0.83
C THR A 113 7.44 -9.75 -0.80
N HIS A 114 7.61 -10.31 0.39
CA HIS A 114 8.17 -11.65 0.58
C HIS A 114 7.08 -12.73 0.72
N VAL A 115 5.80 -12.35 0.68
CA VAL A 115 4.67 -13.27 0.80
C VAL A 115 4.22 -13.70 -0.61
N LEU A 116 4.75 -14.81 -1.07
CA LEU A 116 4.54 -15.34 -2.44
C LEU A 116 3.07 -15.54 -2.78
N GLU A 117 2.26 -16.02 -1.83
CA GLU A 117 0.82 -16.20 -2.00
C GLU A 117 0.08 -14.89 -2.30
N VAL A 118 0.51 -13.79 -1.68
CA VAL A 118 -0.06 -12.45 -1.95
C VAL A 118 0.29 -12.01 -3.36
N ALA A 119 1.56 -12.16 -3.76
CA ALA A 119 2.01 -11.82 -5.10
C ALA A 119 1.25 -12.65 -6.15
N GLU A 120 1.12 -13.96 -5.94
CA GLU A 120 0.44 -14.86 -6.88
C GLU A 120 -1.04 -14.53 -7.10
N LYS A 121 -1.75 -14.09 -6.04
CA LYS A 121 -3.17 -13.74 -6.11
C LYS A 121 -3.46 -12.32 -6.60
N LEU A 122 -2.52 -11.41 -6.41
CA LEU A 122 -2.78 -9.98 -6.60
C LEU A 122 -2.09 -9.38 -7.83
N CYS A 123 -0.92 -9.91 -8.22
CA CYS A 123 -0.10 -9.30 -9.26
C CYS A 123 -0.42 -9.85 -10.65
N ASP A 124 -0.50 -8.94 -11.62
CA ASP A 124 -0.58 -9.29 -13.04
C ASP A 124 0.82 -9.61 -13.61
N LYS A 125 1.85 -8.93 -13.09
CA LYS A 125 3.26 -9.11 -13.45
C LYS A 125 4.12 -9.15 -12.20
N ILE A 126 5.20 -9.90 -12.25
CA ILE A 126 6.17 -10.02 -11.15
C ILE A 126 7.61 -9.90 -11.63
N ALA A 127 8.46 -9.54 -10.68
CA ALA A 127 9.90 -9.52 -10.84
C ALA A 127 10.54 -10.18 -9.61
N ILE A 128 11.37 -11.20 -9.81
CA ILE A 128 12.09 -11.89 -8.74
C ILE A 128 13.51 -11.34 -8.67
N ILE A 129 13.89 -10.85 -7.49
CA ILE A 129 15.20 -10.27 -7.22
C ILE A 129 15.94 -11.17 -6.21
N LYS A 130 17.18 -11.52 -6.49
CA LYS A 130 18.06 -12.27 -5.59
C LYS A 130 19.47 -11.65 -5.61
N GLY A 131 20.03 -11.36 -4.44
CA GLY A 131 21.36 -10.78 -4.34
C GLY A 131 21.51 -9.44 -5.09
N GLY A 132 20.46 -8.61 -5.14
CA GLY A 132 20.46 -7.32 -5.85
C GLY A 132 20.37 -7.44 -7.38
N LYS A 133 20.10 -8.62 -7.92
CA LYS A 133 19.97 -8.87 -9.37
C LYS A 133 18.56 -9.32 -9.72
N LEU A 134 18.05 -8.82 -10.83
CA LEU A 134 16.82 -9.31 -11.43
C LEU A 134 17.06 -10.71 -12.02
N ILE A 135 16.37 -11.70 -11.48
CA ILE A 135 16.53 -13.11 -11.89
C ILE A 135 15.50 -13.48 -12.95
N LYS A 136 14.23 -13.12 -12.70
CA LYS A 136 13.13 -13.44 -13.59
C LYS A 136 12.07 -12.34 -13.52
N SER A 137 11.44 -12.00 -14.65
CA SER A 137 10.32 -11.07 -14.69
C SER A 137 9.40 -11.38 -15.87
N GLY A 138 8.12 -11.06 -15.72
CA GLY A 138 7.11 -11.27 -16.75
C GLY A 138 5.71 -11.23 -16.17
N THR A 139 4.74 -11.66 -16.94
CA THR A 139 3.39 -11.91 -16.41
C THR A 139 3.42 -13.04 -15.40
N MET A 140 2.40 -13.14 -14.55
CA MET A 140 2.32 -14.22 -13.58
C MET A 140 2.38 -15.61 -14.27
N GLU A 141 1.71 -15.75 -15.40
CA GLU A 141 1.71 -17.00 -16.19
C GLU A 141 3.08 -17.33 -16.76
N GLU A 142 3.80 -16.35 -17.34
CA GLU A 142 5.14 -16.53 -17.89
C GLU A 142 6.17 -16.93 -16.83
N VAL A 143 6.04 -16.39 -15.62
CA VAL A 143 6.99 -16.66 -14.54
C VAL A 143 6.67 -17.97 -13.83
N ARG A 144 5.40 -18.21 -13.52
CA ARG A 144 4.95 -19.41 -12.79
C ARG A 144 4.94 -20.66 -13.67
N GLY A 145 4.51 -20.54 -14.92
CA GLY A 145 4.23 -21.69 -15.79
C GLY A 145 3.13 -22.56 -15.19
N ASP A 146 3.32 -23.88 -15.21
CA ASP A 146 2.40 -24.86 -14.64
C ASP A 146 2.61 -25.14 -13.14
N SER A 147 3.59 -24.44 -12.52
CA SER A 147 3.97 -24.60 -11.11
C SER A 147 3.38 -23.50 -10.23
N SER A 148 3.57 -23.57 -8.91
CA SER A 148 3.31 -22.45 -8.00
C SER A 148 4.47 -21.46 -8.02
N LEU A 149 4.22 -20.21 -7.64
CA LEU A 149 5.28 -19.21 -7.50
C LEU A 149 6.32 -19.64 -6.44
N GLU A 150 5.87 -20.32 -5.40
CA GLU A 150 6.74 -20.89 -4.36
C GLU A 150 7.70 -21.93 -4.93
N SER A 151 7.22 -22.85 -5.80
CA SER A 151 8.08 -23.84 -6.44
C SER A 151 9.14 -23.18 -7.32
N VAL A 152 8.75 -22.18 -8.11
CA VAL A 152 9.70 -21.39 -8.93
C VAL A 152 10.72 -20.67 -8.06
N PHE A 153 10.30 -20.11 -6.94
CA PHE A 153 11.20 -19.42 -6.02
C PHE A 153 12.23 -20.38 -5.42
N LEU A 154 11.80 -21.56 -4.96
CA LEU A 154 12.68 -22.59 -4.40
C LEU A 154 13.72 -23.11 -5.42
N GLU A 155 13.30 -23.33 -6.68
CA GLU A 155 14.22 -23.71 -7.76
C GLU A 155 15.31 -22.66 -8.04
N LEU A 156 14.99 -21.38 -7.81
CA LEU A 156 15.93 -20.28 -7.99
C LEU A 156 16.86 -20.09 -6.77
N GLU A 157 16.53 -20.73 -5.63
CA GLU A 157 17.37 -20.71 -4.42
C GLU A 157 18.49 -21.76 -4.46
N GLU A 158 18.36 -22.82 -5.27
CA GLU A 158 19.40 -23.84 -5.52
C GLU A 158 20.49 -23.31 -6.48
#